data_34ea83db9c75795b5860c453bbc377db
#
_entry.id   34ea83db9c75795b5860c453bbc377db
#
_cell.length_a   1.000
_cell.length_b   1.000
_cell.length_c   1.000
_cell.angle_alpha   90.00
_cell.angle_beta   90.00
_cell.angle_gamma   90.00
#
_symmetry.space_group_name_H-M   'P 1'
#
loop_
_entity.id
_entity.type
_entity.pdbx_description
1 polymer ?
#
loop_
_entity_poly.entity_id
_entity_poly.type
_entity_poly.pdbx_seq_one_letter_code
_entity_poly.pdbx_strand_id
1 'polypeptide(L)'
;MTRREFLQVTVAAGVTPALPGGRAAAAGPLPHRTLGRTGAEVSIVGLGGFHIGKQEDPQESVRLVRAAIDGGITFLDNCWDYNGGESELRMGKALRDGYRARVFLMSKIDGRDRATAAKQLDESLRRLQTDHLDLLQLHEVIYSEDPGRAFAEGGAMEALAAARQAGKARFLGFTGHKSPDLHLAMLRAADAHGFAFDTVQLPLNVLDAHHDSFERKVLPVAVAKGMGVLGMKPMADGLILESRAAGAEECLRYAMSVPGVSVTITGIDSRRVLEQDLRLARGFQPLGATERAALLARTAAAAQGGKWEKYKTAREFDGTFQNPEWLGPKA
;
A
#
# COMPACT_ATOMS: atom_id res chain seq x y z
N MET A 1 -27.40 4.49 70.75
CA MET A 1 -27.74 4.76 69.36
C MET A 1 -27.13 3.65 68.51
N THR A 2 -27.95 2.77 68.04
CA THR A 2 -27.56 1.50 67.46
C THR A 2 -27.56 1.61 65.93
N ARG A 3 -26.70 0.83 65.29
CA ARG A 3 -26.40 0.74 63.84
C ARG A 3 -27.59 0.41 62.90
N ARG A 4 -28.84 0.80 63.21
CA ARG A 4 -30.04 0.36 62.48
C ARG A 4 -30.93 1.46 61.91
N GLU A 5 -30.52 2.71 61.94
CA GLU A 5 -31.35 3.87 61.49
C GLU A 5 -30.79 4.62 60.31
N PHE A 6 -30.18 3.90 59.35
CA PHE A 6 -29.70 4.59 58.12
C PHE A 6 -29.99 3.77 56.87
N LEU A 7 -31.28 3.53 56.57
CA LEU A 7 -31.69 2.95 55.29
C LEU A 7 -33.12 3.38 54.94
N GLN A 8 -33.29 4.66 54.66
CA GLN A 8 -34.37 5.17 53.80
C GLN A 8 -33.81 6.29 52.99
N VAL A 9 -33.19 6.00 51.83
CA VAL A 9 -32.88 6.95 50.80
C VAL A 9 -33.69 6.58 49.56
N THR A 10 -34.56 7.44 49.27
CA THR A 10 -35.46 7.61 48.13
C THR A 10 -34.78 7.15 46.82
N VAL A 11 -35.45 6.22 46.12
CA VAL A 11 -35.12 5.89 44.71
C VAL A 11 -35.57 7.07 43.85
N ALA A 12 -34.65 7.98 43.55
CA ALA A 12 -34.79 8.92 42.46
C ALA A 12 -34.42 8.20 41.17
N ALA A 13 -35.35 8.11 40.22
CA ALA A 13 -35.15 7.58 38.90
C ALA A 13 -34.06 8.40 38.18
N GLY A 14 -32.81 7.90 38.23
CA GLY A 14 -31.69 8.43 37.47
C GLY A 14 -31.83 7.94 36.04
N VAL A 15 -32.18 8.86 35.15
CA VAL A 15 -31.99 8.71 33.69
C VAL A 15 -30.50 8.55 33.48
N THR A 16 -30.02 7.33 33.28
CA THR A 16 -28.67 7.06 32.77
C THR A 16 -28.59 7.60 31.33
N PRO A 17 -27.68 8.52 31.00
CA PRO A 17 -27.46 8.87 29.63
C PRO A 17 -26.93 7.60 28.92
N ALA A 18 -27.67 7.11 27.93
CA ALA A 18 -27.23 6.07 27.05
C ALA A 18 -25.91 6.55 26.40
N LEU A 19 -24.80 5.84 26.69
CA LEU A 19 -23.59 5.98 25.92
C LEU A 19 -23.95 5.78 24.46
N PRO A 20 -23.46 6.63 23.52
CA PRO A 20 -23.75 6.43 22.12
C PRO A 20 -23.27 5.01 21.74
N GLY A 21 -24.23 4.17 21.38
CA GLY A 21 -24.01 2.77 21.04
C GLY A 21 -22.88 2.64 20.05
N GLY A 22 -21.97 1.74 20.32
CA GLY A 22 -20.93 1.36 19.39
C GLY A 22 -21.57 1.09 18.04
N ARG A 23 -21.12 1.81 17.03
CA ARG A 23 -21.57 1.63 15.64
C ARG A 23 -21.42 0.15 15.32
N ALA A 24 -22.53 -0.55 15.10
CA ALA A 24 -22.53 -1.92 14.61
C ALA A 24 -21.58 -2.00 13.41
N ALA A 25 -20.73 -3.03 13.39
CA ALA A 25 -19.81 -3.25 12.27
C ALA A 25 -20.62 -3.21 10.99
N ALA A 26 -20.22 -2.36 10.03
CA ALA A 26 -20.94 -2.20 8.78
C ALA A 26 -21.01 -3.56 8.06
N ALA A 27 -22.22 -4.12 7.97
CA ALA A 27 -22.50 -5.44 7.45
C ALA A 27 -22.65 -5.38 5.91
N GLY A 28 -21.63 -4.89 5.19
CA GLY A 28 -21.69 -4.76 3.73
C GLY A 28 -20.41 -5.27 3.07
N PRO A 29 -20.45 -5.46 1.72
CA PRO A 29 -19.23 -5.74 0.97
C PRO A 29 -18.25 -4.59 1.07
N LEU A 30 -16.94 -4.88 0.89
CA LEU A 30 -15.94 -3.82 0.77
C LEU A 30 -16.23 -2.97 -0.48
N PRO A 31 -16.14 -1.64 -0.39
CA PRO A 31 -16.18 -0.77 -1.56
C PRO A 31 -15.05 -1.11 -2.53
N HIS A 32 -15.32 -0.98 -3.83
CA HIS A 32 -14.35 -1.17 -4.91
C HIS A 32 -14.18 0.14 -5.67
N ARG A 33 -13.05 0.26 -6.37
CA ARG A 33 -12.76 1.35 -7.29
C ARG A 33 -12.07 0.80 -8.53
N THR A 34 -12.30 1.47 -9.65
CA THR A 34 -11.60 1.16 -10.89
C THR A 34 -10.11 1.55 -10.76
N LEU A 35 -9.23 0.66 -11.15
CA LEU A 35 -7.78 0.86 -11.16
C LEU A 35 -7.36 1.66 -12.42
N GLY A 36 -7.63 2.96 -12.41
CA GLY A 36 -7.35 3.83 -13.55
C GLY A 36 -7.90 3.29 -14.87
N ARG A 37 -7.16 3.48 -15.97
CA ARG A 37 -7.56 3.00 -17.31
C ARG A 37 -7.49 1.48 -17.50
N THR A 38 -7.02 0.71 -16.51
CA THR A 38 -6.98 -0.77 -16.62
C THR A 38 -8.37 -1.39 -16.70
N GLY A 39 -9.38 -0.70 -16.20
CA GLY A 39 -10.75 -1.20 -16.07
C GLY A 39 -10.94 -2.27 -15.00
N ALA A 40 -9.87 -2.68 -14.28
CA ALA A 40 -9.97 -3.64 -13.20
C ALA A 40 -10.61 -3.00 -11.96
N GLU A 41 -11.58 -3.70 -11.36
CA GLU A 41 -12.19 -3.29 -10.10
C GLU A 41 -11.43 -3.93 -8.93
N VAL A 42 -10.97 -3.10 -7.99
CA VAL A 42 -10.20 -3.52 -6.82
C VAL A 42 -10.79 -2.96 -5.53
N SER A 43 -10.64 -3.68 -4.43
CA SER A 43 -11.06 -3.17 -3.11
C SER A 43 -10.28 -1.89 -2.75
N ILE A 44 -10.95 -0.93 -2.09
CA ILE A 44 -10.32 0.35 -1.71
C ILE A 44 -9.15 0.20 -0.73
N VAL A 45 -9.03 -0.96 -0.07
CA VAL A 45 -7.91 -1.36 0.78
C VAL A 45 -7.26 -2.59 0.17
N GLY A 46 -5.94 -2.59 0.09
CA GLY A 46 -5.11 -3.70 -0.37
C GLY A 46 -4.22 -4.25 0.75
N LEU A 47 -3.94 -5.54 0.70
CA LEU A 47 -3.04 -6.22 1.64
C LEU A 47 -1.58 -6.02 1.21
N GLY A 48 -0.78 -5.32 2.04
CA GLY A 48 0.66 -5.17 1.86
C GLY A 48 1.44 -6.42 2.28
N GLY A 49 2.23 -6.97 1.37
CA GLY A 49 2.96 -8.23 1.56
C GLY A 49 4.14 -8.14 2.52
N PHE A 50 4.75 -6.97 2.71
CA PHE A 50 5.95 -6.86 3.54
C PHE A 50 5.78 -7.45 4.95
N HIS A 51 4.66 -7.19 5.62
CA HIS A 51 4.35 -7.70 6.96
C HIS A 51 4.02 -9.20 6.97
N ILE A 52 3.53 -9.73 5.85
CA ILE A 52 3.19 -11.16 5.72
C ILE A 52 4.44 -12.05 5.80
N GLY A 53 5.59 -11.56 5.34
CA GLY A 53 6.86 -12.29 5.43
C GLY A 53 7.47 -12.35 6.83
N LYS A 54 6.97 -11.55 7.79
CA LYS A 54 7.58 -11.36 9.12
C LYS A 54 7.01 -12.25 10.24
N GLN A 55 5.88 -12.93 10.01
CA GLN A 55 5.27 -13.78 11.04
C GLN A 55 6.22 -14.91 11.45
N GLU A 56 6.32 -15.21 12.76
CA GLU A 56 7.15 -16.33 13.24
C GLU A 56 6.65 -17.67 12.72
N ASP A 57 5.31 -17.89 12.79
CA ASP A 57 4.67 -19.04 12.15
C ASP A 57 4.26 -18.70 10.71
N PRO A 58 4.86 -19.32 9.68
CA PRO A 58 4.44 -19.12 8.30
C PRO A 58 2.97 -19.46 8.03
N GLN A 59 2.37 -20.36 8.82
CA GLN A 59 0.96 -20.71 8.68
C GLN A 59 0.04 -19.58 9.13
N GLU A 60 0.49 -18.74 10.08
CA GLU A 60 -0.27 -17.54 10.46
C GLU A 60 -0.37 -16.58 9.30
N SER A 61 0.70 -16.38 8.54
CA SER A 61 0.67 -15.59 7.29
C SER A 61 -0.37 -16.13 6.30
N VAL A 62 -0.38 -17.44 6.08
CA VAL A 62 -1.36 -18.09 5.18
C VAL A 62 -2.80 -17.85 5.68
N ARG A 63 -3.05 -18.05 6.98
CA ARG A 63 -4.37 -17.80 7.59
C ARG A 63 -4.78 -16.33 7.44
N LEU A 64 -3.85 -15.41 7.65
CA LEU A 64 -4.10 -13.96 7.59
C LEU A 64 -4.44 -13.51 6.15
N VAL A 65 -3.67 -13.96 5.15
CA VAL A 65 -3.93 -13.68 3.73
C VAL A 65 -5.31 -14.21 3.33
N ARG A 66 -5.62 -15.48 3.64
CA ARG A 66 -6.93 -16.07 3.33
C ARG A 66 -8.07 -15.33 4.03
N ALA A 67 -7.90 -14.98 5.30
CA ALA A 67 -8.88 -14.18 6.03
C ALA A 67 -9.11 -12.79 5.44
N ALA A 68 -8.05 -12.15 4.91
CA ALA A 68 -8.17 -10.87 4.22
C ALA A 68 -9.00 -11.02 2.93
N ILE A 69 -8.75 -12.06 2.12
CA ILE A 69 -9.50 -12.36 0.90
C ILE A 69 -10.96 -12.71 1.23
N ASP A 70 -11.20 -13.54 2.24
CA ASP A 70 -12.54 -13.90 2.70
C ASP A 70 -13.29 -12.69 3.28
N GLY A 71 -12.54 -11.73 3.84
CA GLY A 71 -13.04 -10.44 4.28
C GLY A 71 -13.40 -9.47 3.15
N GLY A 72 -13.05 -9.80 1.89
CA GLY A 72 -13.38 -9.01 0.70
C GLY A 72 -12.22 -8.18 0.14
N ILE A 73 -10.98 -8.28 0.68
CA ILE A 73 -9.81 -7.67 0.07
C ILE A 73 -9.50 -8.42 -1.23
N THR A 74 -9.48 -7.69 -2.34
CA THR A 74 -9.18 -8.25 -3.66
C THR A 74 -7.82 -7.84 -4.20
N PHE A 75 -7.15 -6.85 -3.63
CA PHE A 75 -5.85 -6.37 -4.06
C PHE A 75 -4.74 -6.86 -3.13
N LEU A 76 -3.78 -7.63 -3.66
CA LEU A 76 -2.64 -8.13 -2.92
C LEU A 76 -1.34 -7.56 -3.51
N ASP A 77 -0.59 -6.85 -2.67
CA ASP A 77 0.71 -6.27 -2.98
C ASP A 77 1.83 -7.18 -2.47
N ASN A 78 2.83 -7.45 -3.31
CA ASN A 78 4.06 -8.13 -2.90
C ASN A 78 5.28 -7.54 -3.59
N CYS A 79 6.46 -8.08 -3.30
CA CYS A 79 7.73 -7.76 -3.95
C CYS A 79 8.68 -8.95 -3.89
N TRP A 80 9.52 -9.07 -4.92
CA TRP A 80 10.55 -10.10 -5.04
C TRP A 80 11.51 -10.13 -3.82
N ASP A 81 11.86 -8.94 -3.30
CA ASP A 81 12.81 -8.74 -2.21
C ASP A 81 12.21 -8.91 -0.81
N TYR A 82 10.89 -8.81 -0.66
CA TYR A 82 10.26 -8.77 0.66
C TYR A 82 10.61 -9.98 1.53
N ASN A 83 11.36 -9.71 2.60
CA ASN A 83 11.83 -10.71 3.56
C ASN A 83 12.62 -11.85 2.88
N GLY A 84 13.49 -11.52 1.90
CA GLY A 84 14.26 -12.51 1.16
C GLY A 84 13.41 -13.47 0.31
N GLY A 85 12.22 -13.03 -0.10
CA GLY A 85 11.25 -13.82 -0.87
C GLY A 85 10.24 -14.61 -0.03
N GLU A 86 10.38 -14.62 1.30
CA GLU A 86 9.45 -15.33 2.19
C GLU A 86 8.00 -14.81 2.06
N SER A 87 7.83 -13.51 1.82
CA SER A 87 6.49 -12.94 1.61
C SER A 87 5.79 -13.57 0.40
N GLU A 88 6.49 -13.69 -0.73
CA GLU A 88 5.94 -14.34 -1.93
C GLU A 88 5.67 -15.83 -1.71
N LEU A 89 6.59 -16.56 -1.05
CA LEU A 89 6.40 -17.98 -0.73
C LEU A 89 5.15 -18.23 0.13
N ARG A 90 4.90 -17.40 1.14
CA ARG A 90 3.74 -17.52 2.02
C ARG A 90 2.46 -17.12 1.32
N MET A 91 2.50 -16.05 0.51
CA MET A 91 1.37 -15.61 -0.29
C MET A 91 1.00 -16.68 -1.34
N GLY A 92 1.98 -17.28 -2.03
CA GLY A 92 1.75 -18.37 -2.96
C GLY A 92 1.05 -19.57 -2.33
N LYS A 93 1.43 -19.97 -1.10
CA LYS A 93 0.73 -21.01 -0.34
C LYS A 93 -0.72 -20.61 -0.02
N ALA A 94 -0.96 -19.36 0.32
CA ALA A 94 -2.30 -18.87 0.64
C ALA A 94 -3.22 -18.82 -0.58
N LEU A 95 -2.65 -18.60 -1.78
CA LEU A 95 -3.41 -18.47 -3.03
C LEU A 95 -3.83 -19.80 -3.66
N ARG A 96 -3.42 -20.95 -3.09
CA ARG A 96 -3.91 -22.26 -3.51
C ARG A 96 -5.42 -22.39 -3.30
N ASP A 97 -5.97 -23.51 -3.72
CA ASP A 97 -7.37 -23.90 -3.46
C ASP A 97 -8.40 -22.89 -3.99
N GLY A 98 -8.11 -22.28 -5.16
CA GLY A 98 -8.99 -21.32 -5.83
C GLY A 98 -8.88 -19.86 -5.36
N TYR A 99 -8.07 -19.56 -4.35
CA TYR A 99 -7.91 -18.18 -3.85
C TYR A 99 -7.26 -17.25 -4.89
N ARG A 100 -6.33 -17.76 -5.75
CA ARG A 100 -5.70 -16.96 -6.82
C ARG A 100 -6.72 -16.29 -7.74
N ALA A 101 -7.80 -16.99 -8.10
CA ALA A 101 -8.83 -16.48 -9.00
C ALA A 101 -9.70 -15.36 -8.39
N ARG A 102 -9.60 -15.13 -7.09
CA ARG A 102 -10.40 -14.13 -6.34
C ARG A 102 -9.70 -12.80 -6.17
N VAL A 103 -8.46 -12.67 -6.62
CA VAL A 103 -7.62 -11.51 -6.31
C VAL A 103 -6.95 -10.91 -7.54
N PHE A 104 -6.69 -9.63 -7.45
CA PHE A 104 -5.75 -8.89 -8.29
C PHE A 104 -4.39 -8.96 -7.61
N LEU A 105 -3.47 -9.76 -8.16
CA LEU A 105 -2.16 -10.03 -7.58
C LEU A 105 -1.10 -9.18 -8.26
N MET A 106 -0.34 -8.44 -7.45
CA MET A 106 0.84 -7.75 -7.93
C MET A 106 2.13 -8.22 -7.24
N SER A 107 3.24 -8.08 -7.96
CA SER A 107 4.58 -8.12 -7.40
C SER A 107 5.47 -7.07 -8.05
N LYS A 108 6.68 -6.92 -7.54
CA LYS A 108 7.66 -5.92 -7.97
C LYS A 108 9.01 -6.57 -8.14
N ILE A 109 9.85 -5.98 -8.98
CA ILE A 109 11.23 -6.40 -9.23
C ILE A 109 12.18 -5.21 -9.10
N ASP A 110 13.40 -5.48 -8.66
CA ASP A 110 14.44 -4.46 -8.42
C ASP A 110 15.44 -4.34 -9.58
N GLY A 111 15.59 -5.37 -10.41
CA GLY A 111 16.54 -5.40 -11.51
C GLY A 111 16.39 -4.21 -12.44
N ARG A 112 17.51 -3.58 -12.78
CA ARG A 112 17.55 -2.43 -13.70
C ARG A 112 18.03 -2.80 -15.11
N ASP A 113 18.57 -4.00 -15.29
CA ASP A 113 18.85 -4.58 -16.59
C ASP A 113 17.83 -5.66 -16.93
N ARG A 114 17.72 -5.99 -18.22
CA ARG A 114 16.77 -6.97 -18.76
C ARG A 114 16.92 -8.36 -18.15
N ALA A 115 18.15 -8.84 -17.99
CA ALA A 115 18.42 -10.22 -17.56
C ALA A 115 18.06 -10.39 -16.08
N THR A 116 18.48 -9.44 -15.23
CA THR A 116 18.17 -9.44 -13.80
C THR A 116 16.67 -9.29 -13.57
N ALA A 117 16.02 -8.34 -14.27
CA ALA A 117 14.59 -8.13 -14.17
C ALA A 117 13.77 -9.37 -14.57
N ALA A 118 14.13 -10.02 -15.67
CA ALA A 118 13.46 -11.24 -16.13
C ALA A 118 13.64 -12.39 -15.13
N LYS A 119 14.86 -12.57 -14.59
CA LYS A 119 15.15 -13.59 -13.58
C LYS A 119 14.33 -13.39 -12.31
N GLN A 120 14.26 -12.16 -11.81
CA GLN A 120 13.48 -11.85 -10.60
C GLN A 120 11.99 -12.09 -10.81
N LEU A 121 11.44 -11.75 -11.99
CA LEU A 121 10.06 -12.07 -12.34
C LEU A 121 9.80 -13.58 -12.34
N ASP A 122 10.66 -14.37 -12.96
CA ASP A 122 10.50 -15.84 -13.01
C ASP A 122 10.58 -16.45 -11.60
N GLU A 123 11.45 -15.93 -10.74
CA GLU A 123 11.50 -16.31 -9.33
C GLU A 123 10.21 -15.94 -8.58
N SER A 124 9.68 -14.74 -8.80
CA SER A 124 8.40 -14.29 -8.21
C SER A 124 7.24 -15.19 -8.60
N LEU A 125 7.09 -15.51 -9.89
CA LEU A 125 6.06 -16.42 -10.37
C LEU A 125 6.15 -17.81 -9.73
N ARG A 126 7.37 -18.34 -9.62
CA ARG A 126 7.63 -19.63 -8.97
C ARG A 126 7.27 -19.60 -7.48
N ARG A 127 7.67 -18.56 -6.73
CA ARG A 127 7.37 -18.39 -5.29
C ARG A 127 5.88 -18.21 -5.04
N LEU A 128 5.22 -17.41 -5.87
CA LEU A 128 3.79 -17.13 -5.82
C LEU A 128 2.92 -18.28 -6.36
N GLN A 129 3.55 -19.30 -7.01
CA GLN A 129 2.89 -20.49 -7.56
C GLN A 129 1.78 -20.13 -8.55
N THR A 130 2.07 -19.18 -9.43
CA THR A 130 1.17 -18.70 -10.48
C THR A 130 1.92 -18.54 -11.79
N ASP A 131 1.22 -18.62 -12.90
CA ASP A 131 1.76 -18.41 -14.24
C ASP A 131 1.78 -16.94 -14.65
N HIS A 132 1.03 -16.08 -13.96
CA HIS A 132 0.94 -14.66 -14.26
C HIS A 132 0.67 -13.78 -13.02
N LEU A 133 1.07 -12.52 -13.15
CA LEU A 133 0.68 -11.41 -12.28
C LEU A 133 -0.39 -10.55 -12.97
N ASP A 134 -1.30 -9.98 -12.20
CA ASP A 134 -2.17 -8.94 -12.72
C ASP A 134 -1.40 -7.63 -12.94
N LEU A 135 -0.44 -7.31 -12.06
CA LEU A 135 0.39 -6.12 -12.19
C LEU A 135 1.85 -6.45 -11.81
N LEU A 136 2.78 -6.08 -12.68
CA LEU A 136 4.22 -6.09 -12.40
C LEU A 136 4.73 -4.64 -12.32
N GLN A 137 5.47 -4.32 -11.25
CA GLN A 137 6.06 -3.01 -11.08
C GLN A 137 7.58 -3.04 -11.02
N LEU A 138 8.23 -2.01 -11.56
CA LEU A 138 9.61 -1.70 -11.24
C LEU A 138 9.66 -1.09 -9.84
N HIS A 139 10.41 -1.73 -8.93
CA HIS A 139 10.48 -1.37 -7.52
C HIS A 139 11.53 -0.28 -7.25
N GLU A 140 11.33 0.46 -6.17
CA GLU A 140 12.31 1.41 -5.61
C GLU A 140 13.00 2.32 -6.64
N VAL A 141 12.23 3.04 -7.48
CA VAL A 141 12.78 4.15 -8.28
C VAL A 141 13.19 5.26 -7.31
N ILE A 142 14.45 5.19 -6.84
CA ILE A 142 15.00 6.03 -5.77
C ILE A 142 16.32 6.71 -6.15
N TYR A 143 16.93 6.34 -7.28
CA TYR A 143 18.15 6.92 -7.78
C TYR A 143 17.88 7.80 -8.99
N SER A 144 18.70 8.85 -9.17
CA SER A 144 18.60 9.77 -10.31
C SER A 144 18.82 9.09 -11.65
N GLU A 145 19.63 8.03 -11.67
CA GLU A 145 19.93 7.22 -12.85
C GLU A 145 18.86 6.18 -13.19
N ASP A 146 17.93 5.85 -12.25
CA ASP A 146 16.93 4.81 -12.46
C ASP A 146 16.10 4.97 -13.75
N PRO A 147 15.56 6.17 -14.07
CA PRO A 147 14.81 6.34 -15.29
C PRO A 147 15.64 6.04 -16.56
N GLY A 148 16.89 6.53 -16.60
CA GLY A 148 17.78 6.28 -17.71
C GLY A 148 18.18 4.81 -17.85
N ARG A 149 18.53 4.14 -16.75
CA ARG A 149 18.88 2.71 -16.75
C ARG A 149 17.70 1.83 -17.15
N ALA A 150 16.51 2.12 -16.63
CA ALA A 150 15.33 1.30 -16.91
C ALA A 150 14.95 1.32 -18.40
N PHE A 151 15.09 2.46 -19.07
CA PHE A 151 14.73 2.64 -20.48
C PHE A 151 15.91 2.51 -21.45
N ALA A 152 17.14 2.28 -20.98
CA ALA A 152 18.29 2.01 -21.85
C ALA A 152 18.09 0.73 -22.67
N GLU A 153 18.87 0.58 -23.75
CA GLU A 153 19.00 -0.71 -24.45
C GLU A 153 19.45 -1.79 -23.48
N GLY A 154 18.75 -2.93 -23.44
CA GLY A 154 18.98 -3.96 -22.43
C GLY A 154 18.51 -3.61 -21.02
N GLY A 155 17.74 -2.54 -20.85
CA GLY A 155 17.18 -2.11 -19.56
C GLY A 155 15.98 -2.92 -19.10
N ALA A 156 15.56 -2.70 -17.84
CA ALA A 156 14.47 -3.43 -17.23
C ALA A 156 13.13 -3.32 -17.99
N MET A 157 12.88 -2.17 -18.64
CA MET A 157 11.61 -1.97 -19.35
C MET A 157 11.43 -2.91 -20.53
N GLU A 158 12.52 -3.41 -21.13
CA GLU A 158 12.43 -4.48 -22.14
C GLU A 158 11.92 -5.80 -21.53
N ALA A 159 12.38 -6.15 -20.33
CA ALA A 159 11.89 -7.33 -19.64
C ALA A 159 10.42 -7.20 -19.25
N LEU A 160 9.99 -6.04 -18.73
CA LEU A 160 8.59 -5.78 -18.40
C LEU A 160 7.69 -5.86 -19.64
N ALA A 161 8.11 -5.26 -20.75
CA ALA A 161 7.38 -5.31 -22.03
C ALA A 161 7.28 -6.75 -22.55
N ALA A 162 8.36 -7.52 -22.51
CA ALA A 162 8.39 -8.93 -22.89
C ALA A 162 7.48 -9.79 -21.99
N ALA A 163 7.47 -9.51 -20.67
CA ALA A 163 6.59 -10.18 -19.71
C ALA A 163 5.11 -9.96 -20.05
N ARG A 164 4.73 -8.75 -20.42
CA ARG A 164 3.36 -8.44 -20.86
C ARG A 164 3.00 -9.16 -22.18
N GLN A 165 3.90 -9.15 -23.14
CA GLN A 165 3.70 -9.87 -24.42
C GLN A 165 3.56 -11.38 -24.21
N ALA A 166 4.31 -11.96 -23.27
CA ALA A 166 4.26 -13.37 -22.93
C ALA A 166 3.07 -13.73 -22.02
N GLY A 167 2.24 -12.78 -21.61
CA GLY A 167 1.13 -13.02 -20.69
C GLY A 167 1.54 -13.25 -19.22
N LYS A 168 2.81 -13.08 -18.88
CA LYS A 168 3.31 -13.20 -17.50
C LYS A 168 2.89 -12.02 -16.60
N ALA A 169 2.54 -10.88 -17.19
CA ALA A 169 1.99 -9.70 -16.50
C ALA A 169 0.92 -9.05 -17.38
N ARG A 170 -0.24 -8.71 -16.80
CA ARG A 170 -1.31 -8.02 -17.55
C ARG A 170 -1.05 -6.52 -17.66
N PHE A 171 -0.68 -5.92 -16.54
CA PHE A 171 -0.45 -4.48 -16.42
C PHE A 171 0.97 -4.20 -15.90
N LEU A 172 1.49 -3.02 -16.23
CA LEU A 172 2.84 -2.60 -15.85
C LEU A 172 2.79 -1.27 -15.10
N GLY A 173 3.63 -1.14 -14.09
CA GLY A 173 3.74 0.06 -13.28
C GLY A 173 5.13 0.27 -12.71
N PHE A 174 5.25 1.25 -11.86
CA PHE A 174 6.47 1.47 -11.07
C PHE A 174 6.12 2.05 -9.70
N THR A 175 7.10 1.97 -8.79
CA THR A 175 7.00 2.52 -7.44
C THR A 175 8.33 3.07 -6.97
N GLY A 176 8.26 3.96 -6.03
CA GLY A 176 9.37 4.52 -5.28
C GLY A 176 8.82 5.27 -4.06
N HIS A 177 9.69 5.69 -3.19
CA HIS A 177 9.25 6.35 -1.96
C HIS A 177 10.14 7.55 -1.58
N LYS A 178 11.27 7.72 -2.27
CA LYS A 178 12.30 8.68 -1.87
C LYS A 178 11.94 10.11 -2.27
N SER A 179 11.55 10.32 -3.52
CA SER A 179 11.30 11.66 -4.05
C SER A 179 10.21 11.69 -5.11
N PRO A 180 9.25 12.63 -5.01
CA PRO A 180 8.29 12.90 -6.08
C PRO A 180 8.95 13.26 -7.41
N ASP A 181 10.10 13.96 -7.38
CA ASP A 181 10.77 14.41 -8.60
C ASP A 181 11.35 13.23 -9.39
N LEU A 182 11.76 12.14 -8.72
CA LEU A 182 12.16 10.89 -9.38
C LEU A 182 10.97 10.19 -10.04
N HIS A 183 9.80 10.20 -9.42
CA HIS A 183 8.59 9.70 -10.07
C HIS A 183 8.23 10.49 -11.33
N LEU A 184 8.32 11.82 -11.26
CA LEU A 184 8.10 12.67 -12.43
C LEU A 184 9.18 12.45 -13.50
N ALA A 185 10.43 12.20 -13.12
CA ALA A 185 11.50 11.86 -14.06
C ALA A 185 11.22 10.52 -14.76
N MET A 186 10.73 9.51 -14.02
CA MET A 186 10.34 8.22 -14.59
C MET A 186 9.18 8.34 -15.56
N LEU A 187 8.18 9.17 -15.25
CA LEU A 187 7.07 9.45 -16.16
C LEU A 187 7.53 10.17 -17.43
N ARG A 188 8.45 11.15 -17.32
CA ARG A 188 9.04 11.83 -18.49
C ARG A 188 9.87 10.88 -19.35
N ALA A 189 10.64 9.98 -18.72
CA ALA A 189 11.39 8.96 -19.46
C ALA A 189 10.45 8.02 -20.22
N ALA A 190 9.37 7.58 -19.59
CA ALA A 190 8.35 6.78 -20.26
C ALA A 190 7.76 7.50 -21.48
N ASP A 191 7.34 8.76 -21.32
CA ASP A 191 6.81 9.58 -22.44
C ASP A 191 7.82 9.70 -23.58
N ALA A 192 9.10 9.94 -23.28
CA ALA A 192 10.16 10.06 -24.28
C ALA A 192 10.40 8.77 -25.09
N HIS A 193 10.10 7.60 -24.48
CA HIS A 193 10.21 6.29 -25.15
C HIS A 193 8.86 5.77 -25.67
N GLY A 194 7.80 6.59 -25.71
CA GLY A 194 6.48 6.18 -26.18
C GLY A 194 5.84 5.09 -25.32
N PHE A 195 6.24 5.00 -24.06
CA PHE A 195 5.74 4.00 -23.11
C PHE A 195 4.71 4.63 -22.16
N ALA A 196 3.68 3.87 -21.84
CA ALA A 196 2.65 4.30 -20.89
C ALA A 196 2.48 3.27 -19.77
N PHE A 197 2.85 3.65 -18.55
CA PHE A 197 2.57 2.86 -17.36
C PHE A 197 1.07 2.82 -17.08
N ASP A 198 0.57 1.66 -16.68
CA ASP A 198 -0.84 1.48 -16.28
C ASP A 198 -1.10 1.96 -14.86
N THR A 199 -0.10 1.81 -13.97
CA THR A 199 -0.22 2.19 -12.56
C THR A 199 1.03 2.90 -12.05
N VAL A 200 0.86 3.64 -10.95
CA VAL A 200 1.95 4.16 -10.11
C VAL A 200 1.63 3.90 -8.64
N GLN A 201 2.63 3.48 -7.87
CA GLN A 201 2.51 3.31 -6.43
C GLN A 201 3.41 4.32 -5.72
N LEU A 202 2.85 5.04 -4.75
CA LEU A 202 3.53 6.17 -4.10
C LEU A 202 3.03 6.36 -2.66
N PRO A 203 3.87 6.90 -1.74
CA PRO A 203 3.44 7.24 -0.39
C PRO A 203 2.31 8.26 -0.39
N LEU A 204 1.25 7.98 0.36
CA LEU A 204 0.15 8.91 0.59
C LEU A 204 -0.30 8.80 2.05
N ASN A 205 -0.06 9.86 2.82
CA ASN A 205 -0.43 9.92 4.23
C ASN A 205 -0.57 11.37 4.71
N VAL A 206 -0.99 11.55 5.94
CA VAL A 206 -1.26 12.87 6.54
C VAL A 206 -0.04 13.78 6.64
N LEU A 207 1.18 13.25 6.57
CA LEU A 207 2.44 14.02 6.59
C LEU A 207 2.94 14.32 5.18
N ASP A 208 2.75 13.40 4.24
CA ASP A 208 3.11 13.60 2.82
C ASP A 208 2.51 14.88 2.26
N ALA A 209 1.29 15.21 2.66
CA ALA A 209 0.64 16.45 2.24
C ALA A 209 1.45 17.73 2.54
N HIS A 210 2.44 17.68 3.44
CA HIS A 210 3.19 18.85 3.91
C HIS A 210 4.65 18.89 3.44
N HIS A 211 5.31 17.71 3.32
CA HIS A 211 6.74 17.65 3.07
C HIS A 211 7.06 16.83 1.82
N ASP A 212 7.69 17.45 0.83
CA ASP A 212 8.06 16.85 -0.47
C ASP A 212 6.97 15.88 -1.00
N SER A 213 5.81 16.47 -1.26
CA SER A 213 4.53 15.77 -1.36
C SER A 213 4.34 15.05 -2.67
N PHE A 214 4.18 13.74 -2.62
CA PHE A 214 3.71 12.92 -3.74
C PHE A 214 2.26 13.26 -4.13
N GLU A 215 1.42 13.54 -3.12
CA GLU A 215 0.04 13.94 -3.35
C GLU A 215 -0.06 15.23 -4.18
N ARG A 216 0.81 16.21 -3.93
CA ARG A 216 0.76 17.50 -4.63
C ARG A 216 1.46 17.47 -5.98
N LYS A 217 2.58 16.73 -6.11
CA LYS A 217 3.44 16.76 -7.30
C LYS A 217 3.10 15.65 -8.29
N VAL A 218 2.96 14.40 -7.83
CA VAL A 218 2.85 13.21 -8.69
C VAL A 218 1.41 12.83 -8.99
N LEU A 219 0.56 12.82 -7.96
CA LEU A 219 -0.82 12.37 -8.08
C LEU A 219 -1.61 13.10 -9.19
N PRO A 220 -1.56 14.44 -9.33
CA PRO A 220 -2.28 15.13 -10.41
C PRO A 220 -1.83 14.67 -11.80
N VAL A 221 -0.53 14.43 -11.99
CA VAL A 221 0.03 13.95 -13.26
C VAL A 221 -0.43 12.53 -13.56
N ALA A 222 -0.39 11.65 -12.56
CA ALA A 222 -0.84 10.26 -12.70
C ALA A 222 -2.34 10.18 -13.06
N VAL A 223 -3.17 10.96 -12.37
CA VAL A 223 -4.61 11.06 -12.65
C VAL A 223 -4.88 11.59 -14.06
N ALA A 224 -4.20 12.67 -14.48
CA ALA A 224 -4.33 13.20 -15.82
C ALA A 224 -3.93 12.20 -16.93
N LYS A 225 -2.99 11.29 -16.63
CA LYS A 225 -2.60 10.19 -17.52
C LYS A 225 -3.54 8.98 -17.44
N GLY A 226 -4.59 9.01 -16.62
CA GLY A 226 -5.51 7.89 -16.42
C GLY A 226 -4.88 6.68 -15.73
N MET A 227 -3.77 6.85 -15.03
CA MET A 227 -3.10 5.75 -14.32
C MET A 227 -3.88 5.32 -13.09
N GLY A 228 -3.83 4.02 -12.78
CA GLY A 228 -4.25 3.52 -11.48
C GLY A 228 -3.26 3.96 -10.39
N VAL A 229 -3.76 4.63 -9.35
CA VAL A 229 -2.92 5.11 -8.26
C VAL A 229 -3.05 4.21 -7.04
N LEU A 230 -1.92 3.65 -6.62
CA LEU A 230 -1.80 2.84 -5.42
C LEU A 230 -1.14 3.69 -4.33
N GLY A 231 -1.94 4.08 -3.32
CA GLY A 231 -1.40 4.75 -2.13
C GLY A 231 -0.76 3.74 -1.20
N MET A 232 0.46 3.98 -0.76
CA MET A 232 1.16 3.14 0.20
C MET A 232 1.64 3.94 1.41
N LYS A 233 2.11 3.24 2.45
CA LYS A 233 2.66 3.84 3.68
C LYS A 233 1.70 4.81 4.36
N PRO A 234 0.39 4.46 4.54
CA PRO A 234 -0.58 5.36 5.17
C PRO A 234 -0.20 5.76 6.59
N MET A 235 0.60 4.94 7.28
CA MET A 235 1.09 5.17 8.65
C MET A 235 2.63 5.34 8.71
N ALA A 236 3.32 5.47 7.56
CA ALA A 236 4.78 5.59 7.46
C ALA A 236 5.53 4.53 8.29
N ASP A 237 5.14 3.25 8.16
CA ASP A 237 5.68 2.12 8.93
C ASP A 237 5.48 2.27 10.46
N GLY A 238 4.38 2.88 10.88
CA GLY A 238 4.07 3.15 12.29
C GLY A 238 4.62 4.47 12.84
N LEU A 239 5.55 5.12 12.15
CA LEU A 239 6.20 6.35 12.63
C LEU A 239 5.22 7.51 12.84
N ILE A 240 4.13 7.59 12.06
CA ILE A 240 3.09 8.59 12.29
C ILE A 240 2.38 8.35 13.63
N LEU A 241 2.15 7.10 13.99
CA LEU A 241 1.53 6.74 15.27
C LEU A 241 2.45 7.08 16.45
N GLU A 242 3.75 6.85 16.31
CA GLU A 242 4.77 7.25 17.30
C GLU A 242 4.82 8.76 17.50
N SER A 243 4.61 9.54 16.43
CA SER A 243 4.55 11.00 16.49
C SER A 243 3.35 11.53 17.28
N ARG A 244 2.31 10.69 17.49
CA ARG A 244 1.01 11.03 18.09
C ARG A 244 0.25 12.15 17.34
N ALA A 245 0.65 12.48 16.11
CA ALA A 245 -0.02 13.52 15.32
C ALA A 245 -1.38 13.05 14.77
N ALA A 246 -1.50 11.74 14.47
CA ALA A 246 -2.75 11.13 14.02
C ALA A 246 -2.83 9.66 14.45
N GLY A 247 -4.05 9.16 14.63
CA GLY A 247 -4.33 7.75 14.93
C GLY A 247 -4.41 6.90 13.66
N ALA A 248 -4.36 5.56 13.83
CA ALA A 248 -4.38 4.62 12.70
C ALA A 248 -5.65 4.77 11.83
N GLU A 249 -6.82 4.93 12.45
CA GLU A 249 -8.08 5.13 11.72
C GLU A 249 -8.09 6.43 10.91
N GLU A 250 -7.56 7.52 11.46
CA GLU A 250 -7.44 8.80 10.76
C GLU A 250 -6.47 8.71 9.58
N CYS A 251 -5.33 8.05 9.77
CA CYS A 251 -4.34 7.85 8.73
C CYS A 251 -4.90 7.02 7.56
N LEU A 252 -5.55 5.89 7.85
CA LEU A 252 -6.12 5.03 6.83
C LEU A 252 -7.29 5.71 6.12
N ARG A 253 -8.18 6.37 6.87
CA ARG A 253 -9.30 7.12 6.29
C ARG A 253 -8.81 8.28 5.42
N TYR A 254 -7.75 8.99 5.84
CA TYR A 254 -7.12 10.03 5.02
C TYR A 254 -6.64 9.46 3.68
N ALA A 255 -5.81 8.43 3.71
CA ALA A 255 -5.24 7.85 2.50
C ALA A 255 -6.32 7.35 1.53
N MET A 256 -7.37 6.70 2.04
CA MET A 256 -8.53 6.30 1.23
C MET A 256 -9.34 7.49 0.71
N SER A 257 -9.28 8.66 1.36
CA SER A 257 -10.03 9.86 0.97
C SER A 257 -9.33 10.72 -0.06
N VAL A 258 -8.05 10.48 -0.37
CA VAL A 258 -7.31 11.27 -1.36
C VAL A 258 -7.93 11.03 -2.75
N PRO A 259 -8.43 12.10 -3.43
CA PRO A 259 -9.07 11.95 -4.73
C PRO A 259 -8.11 11.36 -5.77
N GLY A 260 -8.60 10.41 -6.57
CA GLY A 260 -7.80 9.75 -7.61
C GLY A 260 -7.06 8.49 -7.15
N VAL A 261 -7.04 8.20 -5.85
CA VAL A 261 -6.48 6.93 -5.33
C VAL A 261 -7.45 5.79 -5.60
N SER A 262 -6.96 4.74 -6.27
CA SER A 262 -7.74 3.53 -6.56
C SER A 262 -7.73 2.57 -5.37
N VAL A 263 -6.58 2.31 -4.77
CA VAL A 263 -6.41 1.39 -3.64
C VAL A 263 -5.40 1.95 -2.65
N THR A 264 -5.65 1.77 -1.35
CA THR A 264 -4.70 2.09 -0.28
C THR A 264 -4.11 0.78 0.25
N ILE A 265 -2.79 0.60 0.05
CA ILE A 265 -2.04 -0.55 0.54
C ILE A 265 -1.70 -0.32 2.01
N THR A 266 -2.13 -1.22 2.87
CA THR A 266 -1.87 -1.16 4.31
C THR A 266 -1.12 -2.40 4.81
N GLY A 267 -0.30 -2.22 5.84
CA GLY A 267 0.39 -3.31 6.52
C GLY A 267 -0.56 -4.00 7.49
N ILE A 268 -0.83 -5.27 7.24
CA ILE A 268 -1.68 -6.11 8.09
C ILE A 268 -0.82 -7.22 8.67
N ASP A 269 -0.47 -7.10 9.94
CA ASP A 269 0.43 -8.02 10.66
C ASP A 269 -0.31 -8.95 11.62
N SER A 270 -1.59 -8.71 11.87
CA SER A 270 -2.37 -9.44 12.84
C SER A 270 -3.86 -9.46 12.50
N ARG A 271 -4.56 -10.45 13.04
CA ARG A 271 -6.02 -10.55 12.93
C ARG A 271 -6.74 -9.28 13.41
N ARG A 272 -6.26 -8.70 14.48
CA ARG A 272 -6.80 -7.46 15.05
C ARG A 272 -6.70 -6.29 14.07
N VAL A 273 -5.54 -6.11 13.42
CA VAL A 273 -5.34 -5.06 12.41
C VAL A 273 -6.22 -5.33 11.19
N LEU A 274 -6.29 -6.58 10.72
CA LEU A 274 -7.19 -6.95 9.63
C LEU A 274 -8.64 -6.59 9.91
N GLU A 275 -9.15 -6.95 11.09
CA GLU A 275 -10.53 -6.66 11.48
C GLU A 275 -10.80 -5.15 11.60
N GLN A 276 -9.84 -4.39 12.10
CA GLN A 276 -9.88 -2.92 12.13
C GLN A 276 -9.99 -2.34 10.71
N ASP A 277 -9.09 -2.74 9.82
CA ASP A 277 -9.02 -2.19 8.47
C ASP A 277 -10.26 -2.57 7.64
N LEU A 278 -10.74 -3.81 7.76
CA LEU A 278 -11.98 -4.25 7.14
C LEU A 278 -13.19 -3.45 7.65
N ARG A 279 -13.28 -3.21 8.95
CA ARG A 279 -14.36 -2.41 9.54
C ARG A 279 -14.34 -0.98 9.01
N LEU A 280 -13.17 -0.36 8.98
CA LEU A 280 -12.98 0.99 8.47
C LEU A 280 -13.33 1.10 6.98
N ALA A 281 -12.87 0.14 6.18
CA ALA A 281 -13.13 0.12 4.75
C ALA A 281 -14.62 -0.10 4.43
N ARG A 282 -15.31 -1.02 5.14
CA ARG A 282 -16.77 -1.22 4.97
C ARG A 282 -17.59 -0.01 5.35
N GLY A 283 -17.19 0.69 6.41
CA GLY A 283 -17.84 1.91 6.88
C GLY A 283 -17.28 3.19 6.26
N PHE A 284 -16.47 3.08 5.20
CA PHE A 284 -15.75 4.21 4.65
C PHE A 284 -16.67 5.34 4.20
N GLN A 285 -16.40 6.52 4.73
CA GLN A 285 -16.92 7.79 4.26
C GLN A 285 -15.73 8.72 4.02
N PRO A 286 -15.61 9.33 2.84
CA PRO A 286 -14.53 10.26 2.56
C PRO A 286 -14.50 11.40 3.59
N LEU A 287 -13.29 11.89 3.88
CA LEU A 287 -13.14 13.11 4.69
C LEU A 287 -13.76 14.31 3.95
N GLY A 288 -14.63 15.04 4.63
CA GLY A 288 -15.10 16.33 4.14
C GLY A 288 -13.97 17.37 4.11
N ALA A 289 -14.12 18.43 3.32
CA ALA A 289 -13.08 19.46 3.17
C ALA A 289 -12.63 20.07 4.51
N THR A 290 -13.59 20.39 5.39
CA THR A 290 -13.30 20.95 6.72
C THR A 290 -12.57 19.95 7.62
N GLU A 291 -13.01 18.69 7.62
CA GLU A 291 -12.41 17.62 8.42
C GLU A 291 -10.97 17.34 7.95
N ARG A 292 -10.77 17.28 6.62
CA ARG A 292 -9.45 17.12 6.03
C ARG A 292 -8.52 18.27 6.37
N ALA A 293 -9.00 19.53 6.26
CA ALA A 293 -8.23 20.72 6.60
C ALA A 293 -7.83 20.73 8.09
N ALA A 294 -8.73 20.37 9.00
CA ALA A 294 -8.44 20.28 10.43
C ALA A 294 -7.40 19.22 10.75
N LEU A 295 -7.50 18.04 10.11
CA LEU A 295 -6.52 16.98 10.26
C LEU A 295 -5.12 17.41 9.77
N LEU A 296 -5.05 18.02 8.59
CA LEU A 296 -3.79 18.53 8.05
C LEU A 296 -3.20 19.65 8.91
N ALA A 297 -4.00 20.59 9.40
CA ALA A 297 -3.52 21.64 10.31
C ALA A 297 -2.87 21.04 11.57
N ARG A 298 -3.45 20.00 12.15
CA ARG A 298 -2.93 19.30 13.33
C ARG A 298 -1.62 18.56 13.05
N THR A 299 -1.46 17.98 11.85
CA THR A 299 -0.29 17.17 11.49
C THR A 299 0.88 17.98 10.93
N ALA A 300 0.68 19.27 10.58
CA ALA A 300 1.68 20.10 9.92
C ALA A 300 3.01 20.21 10.70
N ALA A 301 2.96 20.37 12.02
CA ALA A 301 4.17 20.49 12.84
C ALA A 301 4.97 19.18 12.85
N ALA A 302 4.33 18.02 12.86
CA ALA A 302 4.99 16.72 12.82
C ALA A 302 5.66 16.45 11.47
N ALA A 303 5.16 17.04 10.38
CA ALA A 303 5.69 16.83 9.04
C ALA A 303 6.99 17.60 8.74
N GLN A 304 7.39 18.53 9.61
CA GLN A 304 8.56 19.37 9.37
C GLN A 304 9.83 18.54 9.15
N GLY A 305 10.54 18.86 8.05
CA GLY A 305 11.79 18.21 7.69
C GLY A 305 11.68 16.71 7.37
N GLY A 306 10.48 16.17 7.21
CA GLY A 306 10.27 14.75 6.91
C GLY A 306 10.68 13.80 8.04
N LYS A 307 10.78 14.26 9.28
CA LYS A 307 11.27 13.51 10.44
C LYS A 307 10.58 12.14 10.61
N TRP A 308 9.30 12.07 10.38
CA TRP A 308 8.48 10.86 10.52
C TRP A 308 8.20 10.16 9.19
N GLU A 309 8.76 10.67 8.11
CA GLU A 309 8.76 10.04 6.79
C GLU A 309 10.18 9.61 6.41
N LYS A 310 10.80 8.80 7.27
CA LYS A 310 12.19 8.36 7.13
C LYS A 310 12.48 7.68 5.80
N TYR A 311 11.49 7.07 5.17
CA TYR A 311 11.61 6.53 3.82
C TYR A 311 11.96 7.61 2.77
N LYS A 312 11.66 8.91 3.01
CA LYS A 312 12.13 10.03 2.19
C LYS A 312 13.53 10.50 2.58
N THR A 313 13.84 10.55 3.87
CA THR A 313 15.01 11.28 4.42
C THR A 313 16.17 10.40 4.85
N ALA A 314 15.98 9.10 5.04
CA ALA A 314 17.00 8.15 5.47
C ALA A 314 17.13 6.97 4.50
N ARG A 315 18.21 6.20 4.58
CA ARG A 315 18.49 5.07 3.68
C ARG A 315 18.14 3.70 4.29
N GLU A 316 17.73 3.67 5.53
CA GLU A 316 17.34 2.43 6.23
C GLU A 316 16.10 1.76 5.65
N PHE A 317 15.31 2.49 4.83
CA PHE A 317 14.13 1.98 4.13
C PHE A 317 14.40 1.65 2.65
N ASP A 318 15.64 1.82 2.21
CA ASP A 318 16.03 1.62 0.82
C ASP A 318 16.66 0.23 0.68
N GLY A 319 15.88 -0.78 0.31
CA GLY A 319 16.33 -2.17 0.17
C GLY A 319 17.44 -2.30 -0.86
N THR A 320 17.30 -1.65 -2.00
CA THR A 320 18.31 -1.66 -3.08
C THR A 320 19.58 -0.88 -2.73
N PHE A 321 19.54 0.04 -1.76
CA PHE A 321 20.75 0.67 -1.24
C PHE A 321 21.53 -0.29 -0.33
N GLN A 322 20.84 -1.08 0.46
CA GLN A 322 21.45 -2.08 1.34
C GLN A 322 21.96 -3.30 0.55
N ASN A 323 21.32 -3.61 -0.58
CA ASN A 323 21.60 -4.77 -1.42
C ASN A 323 21.74 -4.33 -2.89
N PRO A 324 22.78 -3.59 -3.25
CA PRO A 324 22.93 -3.00 -4.59
C PRO A 324 23.04 -4.05 -5.71
N GLU A 325 23.41 -5.28 -5.38
CA GLU A 325 23.46 -6.41 -6.31
C GLU A 325 22.07 -6.80 -6.85
N TRP A 326 20.98 -6.44 -6.16
CA TRP A 326 19.61 -6.68 -6.65
C TRP A 326 19.30 -5.89 -7.92
N LEU A 327 19.97 -4.75 -8.11
CA LEU A 327 19.82 -3.91 -9.30
C LEU A 327 20.48 -4.52 -10.55
N GLY A 328 21.27 -5.58 -10.41
CA GLY A 328 22.09 -6.12 -11.49
C GLY A 328 23.31 -5.27 -11.84
N PRO A 329 24.09 -5.68 -12.83
CA PRO A 329 25.30 -4.97 -13.23
C PRO A 329 24.99 -3.53 -13.65
N LYS A 330 25.91 -2.63 -13.35
CA LYS A 330 25.90 -1.29 -13.97
C LYS A 330 26.43 -1.45 -15.40
N ALA A 331 25.65 -0.93 -16.34
CA ALA A 331 26.09 -0.86 -17.75
C ALA A 331 27.33 0.04 -17.91
#